data_bf2628ca522ab4c88d527bb5629154d5
#
_entry.id   bf2628ca522ab4c88d527bb5629154d5
#
_cell.length_a   1.000
_cell.length_b   1.000
_cell.length_c   1.000
_cell.angle_alpha   90.00
_cell.angle_beta   90.00
_cell.angle_gamma   90.00
#
_symmetry.space_group_name_H-M   'P 1'
#
loop_
_entity.id
_entity.type
_entity.pdbx_description
1 polymer ?
#
loop_
_entity_poly.entity_id
_entity_poly.type
_entity_poly.pdbx_seq_one_letter_code
_entity_poly.pdbx_strand_id
1 'polypeptide(L)'
;MKQVEMVNGHLRFPTLLSGDGEPVILLHGFPDTHENWAVQMKLIADAGYTCLAPALRGYAPSCQPGNGDYSLHAAVDDLLVFANQLGGRVHLIGHDWGAAVGYLACARYPDTFCTFTALAIPPLKRLPQALLKVPEQIKLSGYMQFFQLPMAPEAWLKKDDFSGIDKLWQRWSPDWEPGLYLENAKHTLREPGVLPAALGWYRHLIRLWRKEQRETQEWLGMNITVPTQVLIGEQDGCMSPRLLDHTVNHGDFPGGLRVERVSGAGHFLHLERPETVADL
;
A
#
# COMPACT_ATOMS: atom_id res chain seq x y z
N MET A 1 18.51 -2.09 12.58
CA MET A 1 17.48 -1.18 12.04
C MET A 1 17.68 0.20 12.63
N LYS A 2 17.58 1.27 11.82
CA LYS A 2 17.73 2.68 12.22
C LYS A 2 16.50 3.46 11.80
N GLN A 3 16.19 4.54 12.52
CA GLN A 3 15.20 5.52 12.08
C GLN A 3 15.94 6.66 11.35
N VAL A 4 15.43 7.01 10.18
CA VAL A 4 15.91 8.13 9.34
C VAL A 4 14.70 8.91 8.84
N GLU A 5 14.92 9.98 8.09
CA GLU A 5 13.84 10.73 7.43
C GLU A 5 14.09 10.80 5.93
N MET A 6 13.06 10.51 5.13
CA MET A 6 13.02 10.91 3.72
C MET A 6 12.37 12.29 3.62
N VAL A 7 12.80 13.10 2.67
CA VAL A 7 12.35 14.50 2.58
C VAL A 7 11.82 14.80 1.17
N ASN A 8 10.60 15.36 1.10
CA ASN A 8 10.06 15.95 -0.12
C ASN A 8 9.55 17.36 0.16
N GLY A 9 10.30 18.37 -0.29
CA GLY A 9 10.03 19.77 0.02
C GLY A 9 10.09 20.03 1.54
N HIS A 10 8.96 20.42 2.11
CA HIS A 10 8.82 20.66 3.55
C HIS A 10 8.32 19.42 4.32
N LEU A 11 7.90 18.37 3.62
CA LEU A 11 7.42 17.14 4.23
C LEU A 11 8.60 16.26 4.65
N ARG A 12 8.51 15.72 5.86
CA ARG A 12 9.48 14.79 6.43
C ARG A 12 8.79 13.49 6.77
N PHE A 13 9.26 12.41 6.17
CA PHE A 13 8.68 11.08 6.25
C PHE A 13 9.53 10.22 7.19
N PRO A 14 9.06 9.90 8.42
CA PRO A 14 9.72 8.92 9.26
C PRO A 14 9.92 7.62 8.49
N THR A 15 11.13 7.09 8.53
CA THR A 15 11.53 5.96 7.69
C THR A 15 12.38 4.99 8.47
N LEU A 16 12.06 3.70 8.41
CA LEU A 16 12.95 2.64 8.89
C LEU A 16 13.98 2.33 7.81
N LEU A 17 15.23 2.14 8.24
CA LEU A 17 16.37 1.76 7.39
C LEU A 17 17.05 0.49 7.96
N SER A 18 17.31 -0.50 7.12
CA SER A 18 18.04 -1.72 7.48
C SER A 18 18.81 -2.28 6.29
N GLY A 19 19.95 -2.90 6.55
CA GLY A 19 20.77 -3.56 5.53
C GLY A 19 21.79 -2.66 4.85
N ASP A 20 22.53 -3.25 3.89
CA ASP A 20 23.59 -2.61 3.10
C ASP A 20 23.68 -3.35 1.74
N GLY A 21 23.21 -2.74 0.66
CA GLY A 21 23.14 -3.33 -0.68
C GLY A 21 22.17 -2.57 -1.59
N GLU A 22 21.62 -3.24 -2.60
CA GLU A 22 20.66 -2.63 -3.52
C GLU A 22 19.40 -2.14 -2.80
N PRO A 23 18.91 -0.93 -3.13
CA PRO A 23 17.81 -0.34 -2.37
C PRO A 23 16.45 -0.97 -2.71
N VAL A 24 15.70 -1.27 -1.66
CA VAL A 24 14.30 -1.73 -1.70
C VAL A 24 13.45 -0.74 -0.92
N ILE A 25 12.44 -0.16 -1.52
CA ILE A 25 11.43 0.66 -0.85
C ILE A 25 10.22 -0.21 -0.52
N LEU A 26 9.78 -0.18 0.75
CA LEU A 26 8.60 -0.91 1.22
C LEU A 26 7.51 0.09 1.62
N LEU A 27 6.39 0.07 0.92
CA LEU A 27 5.25 0.96 1.16
C LEU A 27 4.10 0.22 1.83
N HIS A 28 3.69 0.70 3.00
CA HIS A 28 2.53 0.17 3.73
C HIS A 28 1.19 0.68 3.14
N GLY A 29 0.07 0.29 3.75
CA GLY A 29 -1.25 0.77 3.37
C GLY A 29 -2.12 1.19 4.56
N PHE A 30 -3.44 1.03 4.43
CA PHE A 30 -4.41 1.32 5.47
C PHE A 30 -5.07 0.01 5.97
N PRO A 31 -5.37 -0.09 7.25
CA PRO A 31 -4.93 0.75 8.36
C PRO A 31 -3.67 0.16 8.99
N ASP A 32 -2.53 0.48 8.43
CA ASP A 32 -1.23 -0.06 8.80
C ASP A 32 -0.20 1.06 9.01
N THR A 33 1.05 0.72 9.30
CA THR A 33 2.15 1.66 9.53
C THR A 33 3.46 1.13 8.95
N HIS A 34 4.39 2.03 8.62
CA HIS A 34 5.73 1.68 8.15
C HIS A 34 6.53 0.84 9.16
N GLU A 35 6.22 0.95 10.45
CA GLU A 35 6.91 0.20 11.52
C GLU A 35 6.66 -1.32 11.42
N ASN A 36 5.52 -1.72 10.86
CA ASN A 36 5.15 -3.11 10.73
C ASN A 36 5.99 -3.87 9.67
N TRP A 37 6.74 -3.17 8.84
CA TRP A 37 7.69 -3.78 7.91
C TRP A 37 8.94 -4.39 8.58
N ALA A 38 9.13 -4.19 9.90
CA ALA A 38 10.36 -4.53 10.60
C ALA A 38 10.84 -5.98 10.39
N VAL A 39 9.93 -6.96 10.37
CA VAL A 39 10.28 -8.38 10.17
C VAL A 39 10.69 -8.62 8.71
N GLN A 40 9.92 -8.13 7.74
CA GLN A 40 10.24 -8.25 6.31
C GLN A 40 11.57 -7.57 5.98
N MET A 41 11.80 -6.37 6.51
CA MET A 41 13.05 -5.64 6.32
C MET A 41 14.26 -6.42 6.82
N LYS A 42 14.10 -7.14 7.95
CA LYS A 42 15.18 -7.98 8.45
C LYS A 42 15.50 -9.12 7.49
N LEU A 43 14.48 -9.86 7.02
CA LEU A 43 14.65 -10.99 6.09
C LEU A 43 15.29 -10.53 4.76
N ILE A 44 14.82 -9.43 4.20
CA ILE A 44 15.33 -8.87 2.95
C ILE A 44 16.76 -8.31 3.14
N ALA A 45 17.04 -7.67 4.27
CA ALA A 45 18.38 -7.17 4.59
C ALA A 45 19.38 -8.32 4.79
N ASP A 46 18.97 -9.41 5.43
CA ASP A 46 19.79 -10.62 5.59
C ASP A 46 20.10 -11.28 4.21
N ALA A 47 19.27 -11.04 3.19
CA ALA A 47 19.50 -11.43 1.79
C ALA A 47 20.42 -10.47 1.03
N GLY A 48 20.94 -9.40 1.65
CA GLY A 48 21.92 -8.49 1.07
C GLY A 48 21.36 -7.23 0.41
N TYR A 49 20.16 -6.81 0.79
CA TYR A 49 19.53 -5.57 0.30
C TYR A 49 19.54 -4.46 1.36
N THR A 50 19.40 -3.23 0.91
CA THR A 50 19.11 -2.07 1.78
C THR A 50 17.63 -1.78 1.73
N CYS A 51 16.94 -1.95 2.86
CA CYS A 51 15.49 -1.75 2.98
C CYS A 51 15.16 -0.38 3.56
N LEU A 52 14.23 0.33 2.93
CA LEU A 52 13.64 1.57 3.43
C LEU A 52 12.12 1.45 3.47
N ALA A 53 11.55 1.65 4.66
CA ALA A 53 10.11 1.68 4.85
C ALA A 53 9.70 3.08 5.33
N PRO A 54 9.34 4.01 4.42
CA PRO A 54 8.85 5.32 4.79
C PRO A 54 7.38 5.25 5.25
N ALA A 55 7.00 6.10 6.20
CA ALA A 55 5.60 6.41 6.43
C ALA A 55 4.98 6.98 5.15
N LEU A 56 3.78 6.56 4.78
CA LEU A 56 3.07 7.17 3.66
C LEU A 56 2.65 8.61 3.98
N ARG A 57 2.39 9.41 2.94
CA ARG A 57 1.87 10.77 3.04
C ARG A 57 0.71 10.86 4.03
N GLY A 58 0.85 11.66 5.08
CA GLY A 58 -0.15 11.86 6.14
C GLY A 58 -0.12 10.86 7.28
N TYR A 59 0.71 9.82 7.23
CA TYR A 59 0.84 8.82 8.30
C TYR A 59 1.82 9.21 9.42
N ALA A 60 2.30 10.44 9.40
CA ALA A 60 2.94 11.10 10.54
C ALA A 60 2.61 12.60 10.50
N PRO A 61 2.61 13.32 11.63
CA PRO A 61 2.37 14.78 11.65
C PRO A 61 3.33 15.56 10.75
N SER A 62 4.58 15.11 10.62
CA SER A 62 5.64 15.73 9.83
C SER A 62 5.48 15.55 8.31
N CYS A 63 4.66 14.61 7.85
CA CYS A 63 4.41 14.36 6.43
C CYS A 63 2.96 14.66 6.00
N GLN A 64 2.26 15.53 6.73
CA GLN A 64 0.94 16.04 6.36
C GLN A 64 1.07 17.27 5.46
N PRO A 65 0.61 17.21 4.19
CA PRO A 65 0.70 18.34 3.29
C PRO A 65 -0.26 19.45 3.69
N GLY A 66 0.23 20.71 3.73
CA GLY A 66 -0.58 21.86 4.12
C GLY A 66 -1.77 22.16 3.19
N ASN A 67 -1.72 21.69 1.95
CA ASN A 67 -2.83 21.78 0.97
C ASN A 67 -3.84 20.61 1.08
N GLY A 68 -3.60 19.65 1.98
CA GLY A 68 -4.45 18.48 2.19
C GLY A 68 -4.49 17.52 0.99
N ASP A 69 -3.44 17.47 0.18
CA ASP A 69 -3.36 16.58 -0.99
C ASP A 69 -2.87 15.18 -0.59
N TYR A 70 -3.80 14.24 -0.51
CA TYR A 70 -3.59 12.82 -0.25
C TYR A 70 -3.92 11.97 -1.50
N SER A 71 -3.72 12.52 -2.71
CA SER A 71 -3.93 11.80 -3.95
C SER A 71 -2.85 10.75 -4.19
N LEU A 72 -3.19 9.71 -4.94
CA LEU A 72 -2.23 8.73 -5.43
C LEU A 72 -1.13 9.37 -6.29
N HIS A 73 -1.48 10.42 -7.06
CA HIS A 73 -0.51 11.19 -7.83
C HIS A 73 0.58 11.79 -6.94
N ALA A 74 0.18 12.50 -5.87
CA ALA A 74 1.12 13.09 -4.93
C ALA A 74 1.97 12.03 -4.18
N ALA A 75 1.41 10.85 -3.93
CA ALA A 75 2.15 9.73 -3.33
C ALA A 75 3.17 9.11 -4.30
N VAL A 76 2.86 9.07 -5.59
CA VAL A 76 3.85 8.70 -6.63
C VAL A 76 4.99 9.71 -6.67
N ASP A 77 4.70 11.02 -6.59
CA ASP A 77 5.73 12.05 -6.54
C ASP A 77 6.65 11.88 -5.31
N ASP A 78 6.11 11.55 -4.14
CA ASP A 78 6.92 11.23 -2.96
C ASP A 78 7.83 10.03 -3.23
N LEU A 79 7.28 8.93 -3.77
CA LEU A 79 8.05 7.73 -4.07
C LEU A 79 9.20 7.99 -5.04
N LEU A 80 8.98 8.80 -6.09
CA LEU A 80 10.03 9.17 -7.04
C LEU A 80 11.14 9.99 -6.37
N VAL A 81 10.78 10.91 -5.47
CA VAL A 81 11.76 11.67 -4.68
C VAL A 81 12.56 10.73 -3.78
N PHE A 82 11.93 9.75 -3.15
CA PHE A 82 12.62 8.75 -2.31
C PHE A 82 13.59 7.91 -3.16
N ALA A 83 13.13 7.38 -4.29
CA ALA A 83 13.98 6.62 -5.19
C ALA A 83 15.19 7.44 -5.66
N ASN A 84 15.00 8.72 -6.00
CA ASN A 84 16.08 9.61 -6.41
C ASN A 84 17.13 9.85 -5.29
N GLN A 85 16.69 9.97 -4.03
CA GLN A 85 17.59 10.07 -2.87
C GLN A 85 18.43 8.80 -2.65
N LEU A 86 18.00 7.67 -3.23
CA LEU A 86 18.69 6.37 -3.15
C LEU A 86 19.52 6.02 -4.40
N GLY A 87 19.73 6.98 -5.30
CA GLY A 87 20.50 6.77 -6.52
C GLY A 87 19.66 6.55 -7.78
N GLY A 88 18.32 6.65 -7.67
CA GLY A 88 17.40 6.74 -8.81
C GLY A 88 16.80 5.42 -9.27
N ARG A 89 17.39 4.27 -8.97
CA ARG A 89 16.84 2.96 -9.38
C ARG A 89 16.70 2.03 -8.17
N VAL A 90 15.49 1.56 -7.91
CA VAL A 90 15.15 0.80 -6.69
C VAL A 90 14.27 -0.41 -6.99
N HIS A 91 14.27 -1.40 -6.09
CA HIS A 91 13.20 -2.38 -6.00
C HIS A 91 12.04 -1.81 -5.20
N LEU A 92 10.82 -2.21 -5.52
CA LEU A 92 9.61 -1.71 -4.87
C LEU A 92 8.75 -2.86 -4.37
N ILE A 93 8.36 -2.78 -3.10
CA ILE A 93 7.35 -3.65 -2.50
C ILE A 93 6.25 -2.75 -1.95
N GLY A 94 5.01 -3.01 -2.30
CA GLY A 94 3.88 -2.23 -1.82
C GLY A 94 2.76 -3.12 -1.30
N HIS A 95 2.19 -2.76 -0.16
CA HIS A 95 1.00 -3.38 0.42
C HIS A 95 -0.18 -2.41 0.37
N ASP A 96 -1.35 -2.87 0.01
CA ASP A 96 -2.61 -2.08 -0.04
C ASP A 96 -2.44 -0.74 -0.78
N TRP A 97 -2.55 0.43 -0.15
CA TRP A 97 -2.27 1.72 -0.79
C TRP A 97 -0.85 1.79 -1.37
N GLY A 98 0.14 1.21 -0.70
CA GLY A 98 1.50 1.13 -1.21
C GLY A 98 1.59 0.36 -2.53
N ALA A 99 0.80 -0.72 -2.69
CA ALA A 99 0.70 -1.44 -3.95
C ALA A 99 0.00 -0.61 -5.03
N ALA A 100 -1.07 0.13 -4.69
CA ALA A 100 -1.74 1.02 -5.63
C ALA A 100 -0.80 2.12 -6.15
N VAL A 101 0.00 2.73 -5.27
CA VAL A 101 1.07 3.67 -5.65
C VAL A 101 2.10 3.01 -6.57
N GLY A 102 2.51 1.77 -6.23
CA GLY A 102 3.48 1.00 -7.01
C GLY A 102 3.01 0.72 -8.44
N TYR A 103 1.77 0.30 -8.64
CA TYR A 103 1.20 0.10 -9.97
C TYR A 103 1.26 1.36 -10.82
N LEU A 104 0.89 2.51 -10.28
CA LEU A 104 0.91 3.79 -10.98
C LEU A 104 2.33 4.25 -11.29
N ALA A 105 3.23 4.15 -10.30
CA ALA A 105 4.62 4.55 -10.46
C ALA A 105 5.34 3.70 -11.52
N CYS A 106 5.19 2.36 -11.47
CA CYS A 106 5.79 1.45 -12.44
C CYS A 106 5.20 1.60 -13.86
N ALA A 107 3.91 1.94 -13.97
CA ALA A 107 3.29 2.20 -15.27
C ALA A 107 3.83 3.48 -15.91
N ARG A 108 4.02 4.54 -15.12
CA ARG A 108 4.37 5.88 -15.63
C ARG A 108 5.88 6.14 -15.67
N TYR A 109 6.64 5.57 -14.74
CA TYR A 109 8.07 5.81 -14.54
C TYR A 109 8.86 4.50 -14.44
N PRO A 110 8.77 3.60 -15.46
CA PRO A 110 9.34 2.25 -15.38
C PRO A 110 10.86 2.25 -15.15
N ASP A 111 11.58 3.22 -15.65
CA ASP A 111 13.06 3.29 -15.55
C ASP A 111 13.56 3.49 -14.11
N THR A 112 12.68 3.92 -13.21
CA THR A 112 12.98 4.09 -11.77
C THR A 112 12.99 2.77 -11.01
N PHE A 113 12.33 1.73 -11.54
CA PHE A 113 12.11 0.50 -10.78
C PHE A 113 12.79 -0.72 -11.42
N CYS A 114 13.56 -1.47 -10.60
CA CYS A 114 14.16 -2.74 -11.00
C CYS A 114 13.11 -3.85 -11.06
N THR A 115 12.32 -3.98 -9.99
CA THR A 115 11.21 -4.91 -9.85
C THR A 115 10.09 -4.27 -9.04
N PHE A 116 8.89 -4.83 -9.15
CA PHE A 116 7.75 -4.44 -8.33
C PHE A 116 7.03 -5.67 -7.76
N THR A 117 6.82 -5.69 -6.44
CA THR A 117 6.00 -6.69 -5.75
C THR A 117 4.78 -6.01 -5.14
N ALA A 118 3.59 -6.38 -5.62
CA ALA A 118 2.31 -5.91 -5.10
C ALA A 118 1.71 -6.94 -4.13
N LEU A 119 1.43 -6.52 -2.91
CA LEU A 119 0.83 -7.35 -1.87
C LEU A 119 -0.62 -6.95 -1.65
N ALA A 120 -1.52 -7.92 -1.59
CA ALA A 120 -2.96 -7.82 -1.33
C ALA A 120 -3.79 -7.06 -2.39
N ILE A 121 -3.17 -6.41 -3.37
CA ILE A 121 -3.88 -5.67 -4.42
C ILE A 121 -3.65 -6.33 -5.78
N PRO A 122 -4.72 -6.78 -6.46
CA PRO A 122 -4.61 -7.36 -7.79
C PRO A 122 -4.28 -6.30 -8.86
N PRO A 123 -3.87 -6.68 -10.08
CA PRO A 123 -3.62 -5.74 -11.16
C PRO A 123 -4.77 -4.75 -11.38
N LEU A 124 -4.47 -3.44 -11.30
CA LEU A 124 -5.51 -2.40 -11.23
C LEU A 124 -6.13 -2.07 -12.58
N LYS A 125 -5.41 -2.24 -13.71
CA LYS A 125 -5.87 -1.85 -15.05
C LYS A 125 -7.23 -2.45 -15.42
N ARG A 126 -7.48 -3.69 -15.05
CA ARG A 126 -8.73 -4.42 -15.35
C ARG A 126 -9.70 -4.49 -14.15
N LEU A 127 -9.36 -3.86 -13.03
CA LEU A 127 -10.18 -3.91 -11.83
C LEU A 127 -11.63 -3.43 -12.06
N PRO A 128 -11.90 -2.33 -12.80
CA PRO A 128 -13.27 -1.89 -13.04
C PRO A 128 -14.14 -2.95 -13.73
N GLN A 129 -13.58 -3.71 -14.68
CA GLN A 129 -14.30 -4.78 -15.38
C GLN A 129 -14.45 -6.03 -14.48
N ALA A 130 -13.45 -6.31 -13.64
CA ALA A 130 -13.48 -7.42 -12.69
C ALA A 130 -14.56 -7.25 -11.62
N LEU A 131 -14.80 -6.02 -11.16
CA LEU A 131 -15.85 -5.71 -10.18
C LEU A 131 -17.25 -6.12 -10.65
N LEU A 132 -17.51 -6.11 -11.96
CA LEU A 132 -18.79 -6.56 -12.55
C LEU A 132 -18.94 -8.09 -12.49
N LYS A 133 -17.82 -8.82 -12.39
CA LYS A 133 -17.79 -10.29 -12.36
C LYS A 133 -17.62 -10.87 -10.96
N VAL A 134 -17.21 -10.04 -10.00
CA VAL A 134 -16.96 -10.40 -8.60
C VAL A 134 -17.81 -9.50 -7.69
N PRO A 135 -19.16 -9.70 -7.68
CA PRO A 135 -20.08 -8.79 -6.98
C PRO A 135 -19.87 -8.76 -5.46
N GLU A 136 -19.29 -9.81 -4.87
CA GLU A 136 -18.92 -9.79 -3.46
C GLU A 136 -17.91 -8.68 -3.15
N GLN A 137 -17.06 -8.27 -4.10
CA GLN A 137 -16.11 -7.17 -3.88
C GLN A 137 -16.82 -5.84 -3.59
N ILE A 138 -17.98 -5.59 -4.17
CA ILE A 138 -18.77 -4.39 -3.88
C ILE A 138 -19.13 -4.34 -2.37
N LYS A 139 -19.47 -5.51 -1.81
CA LYS A 139 -19.75 -5.65 -0.39
C LYS A 139 -18.50 -5.46 0.49
N LEU A 140 -17.40 -6.08 0.08
CA LEU A 140 -16.11 -5.97 0.77
C LEU A 140 -15.62 -4.51 0.78
N SER A 141 -15.77 -3.80 -0.34
CA SER A 141 -15.40 -2.39 -0.50
C SER A 141 -16.40 -1.38 0.07
N GLY A 142 -17.48 -1.83 0.70
CA GLY A 142 -18.53 -0.93 1.23
C GLY A 142 -18.02 0.10 2.24
N TYR A 143 -16.96 -0.21 2.98
CA TYR A 143 -16.30 0.72 3.89
C TYR A 143 -15.74 1.95 3.17
N MET A 144 -15.31 1.85 1.91
CA MET A 144 -14.80 2.97 1.12
C MET A 144 -15.89 4.03 0.88
N GLN A 145 -17.14 3.61 0.71
CA GLN A 145 -18.29 4.53 0.59
C GLN A 145 -18.59 5.21 1.92
N PHE A 146 -18.54 4.45 3.02
CA PHE A 146 -18.71 5.00 4.36
C PHE A 146 -17.61 6.05 4.67
N PHE A 147 -16.37 5.84 4.26
CA PHE A 147 -15.26 6.76 4.47
C PHE A 147 -15.36 8.08 3.70
N GLN A 148 -16.30 8.19 2.76
CA GLN A 148 -16.60 9.48 2.10
C GLN A 148 -17.37 10.44 3.00
N LEU A 149 -18.04 9.94 4.04
CA LEU A 149 -18.82 10.79 4.93
C LEU A 149 -17.89 11.67 5.79
N PRO A 150 -18.30 12.90 6.10
CA PRO A 150 -17.55 13.73 7.04
C PRO A 150 -17.76 13.24 8.49
N MET A 151 -16.72 13.25 9.30
CA MET A 151 -16.69 12.99 10.76
C MET A 151 -17.19 11.61 11.21
N ALA A 152 -18.18 11.03 10.57
CA ALA A 152 -18.77 9.75 11.00
C ALA A 152 -17.77 8.58 10.95
N PRO A 153 -16.93 8.40 9.91
CA PRO A 153 -15.89 7.39 9.88
C PRO A 153 -14.85 7.57 10.98
N GLU A 154 -14.38 8.81 11.19
CA GLU A 154 -13.40 9.11 12.24
C GLU A 154 -13.97 8.76 13.63
N ALA A 155 -15.23 9.11 13.89
CA ALA A 155 -15.89 8.81 15.16
C ALA A 155 -16.06 7.29 15.35
N TRP A 156 -16.46 6.57 14.30
CA TRP A 156 -16.60 5.12 14.34
C TRP A 156 -15.28 4.40 14.54
N LEU A 157 -14.23 4.82 13.83
CA LEU A 157 -12.90 4.21 13.93
C LEU A 157 -12.28 4.43 15.31
N LYS A 158 -12.42 5.65 15.88
CA LYS A 158 -11.85 6.01 17.19
C LYS A 158 -12.59 5.45 18.39
N LYS A 159 -13.85 5.03 18.20
CA LYS A 159 -14.68 4.57 19.31
C LYS A 159 -14.00 3.41 20.05
N ASP A 160 -14.15 3.37 21.39
CA ASP A 160 -13.68 2.29 22.26
C ASP A 160 -12.21 1.90 21.92
N ASP A 161 -11.31 2.87 22.01
CA ASP A 161 -9.87 2.71 21.72
C ASP A 161 -9.55 2.14 20.34
N PHE A 162 -10.13 2.73 19.30
CA PHE A 162 -9.96 2.33 17.91
C PHE A 162 -10.54 0.94 17.57
N SER A 163 -11.60 0.50 18.27
CA SER A 163 -12.28 -0.77 17.98
C SER A 163 -12.76 -0.90 16.52
N GLY A 164 -12.93 0.21 15.81
CA GLY A 164 -13.22 0.18 14.37
C GLY A 164 -12.05 -0.39 13.56
N ILE A 165 -10.81 -0.13 13.97
CA ILE A 165 -9.60 -0.70 13.35
C ILE A 165 -9.51 -2.21 13.65
N ASP A 166 -9.79 -2.64 14.89
CA ASP A 166 -9.84 -4.07 15.26
C ASP A 166 -10.77 -4.83 14.34
N LYS A 167 -11.98 -4.27 14.13
CA LYS A 167 -13.00 -4.89 13.26
C LYS A 167 -12.57 -4.99 11.80
N LEU A 168 -11.82 -4.00 11.29
CA LEU A 168 -11.29 -4.06 9.93
C LEU A 168 -10.22 -5.15 9.82
N TRP A 169 -9.27 -5.18 10.75
CA TRP A 169 -8.19 -6.19 10.77
C TRP A 169 -8.77 -7.60 10.87
N GLN A 170 -9.66 -7.85 11.82
CA GLN A 170 -10.32 -9.14 11.99
C GLN A 170 -11.12 -9.56 10.75
N ARG A 171 -11.80 -8.62 10.09
CA ARG A 171 -12.54 -8.90 8.86
C ARG A 171 -11.62 -9.22 7.68
N TRP A 172 -10.48 -8.53 7.57
CA TRP A 172 -9.57 -8.64 6.45
C TRP A 172 -8.58 -9.80 6.57
N SER A 173 -8.30 -10.22 7.81
CA SER A 173 -7.46 -11.38 8.15
C SER A 173 -8.12 -12.16 9.29
N PRO A 174 -9.19 -12.95 9.01
CA PRO A 174 -10.11 -13.45 10.03
C PRO A 174 -9.50 -14.48 10.98
N ASP A 175 -8.53 -15.26 10.52
CA ASP A 175 -7.95 -16.39 11.28
C ASP A 175 -6.59 -16.05 11.90
N TRP A 176 -6.31 -14.75 12.05
CA TRP A 176 -5.02 -14.26 12.54
C TRP A 176 -5.14 -13.35 13.76
N GLU A 177 -4.23 -13.54 14.72
CA GLU A 177 -4.08 -12.70 15.90
C GLU A 177 -2.93 -11.70 15.68
N PRO A 178 -3.21 -10.43 15.38
CA PRO A 178 -2.20 -9.47 14.93
C PRO A 178 -1.27 -8.96 16.03
N GLY A 179 -1.64 -9.08 17.30
CA GLY A 179 -0.81 -8.66 18.43
C GLY A 179 -0.27 -7.23 18.32
N LEU A 180 1.05 -7.10 18.39
CA LEU A 180 1.74 -5.79 18.34
C LEU A 180 1.56 -5.05 17.02
N TYR A 181 1.35 -5.73 15.89
CA TYR A 181 1.16 -5.06 14.60
C TYR A 181 -0.07 -4.17 14.59
N LEU A 182 -1.18 -4.65 15.16
CA LEU A 182 -2.40 -3.88 15.30
C LEU A 182 -2.22 -2.70 16.26
N GLU A 183 -1.49 -2.89 17.37
CA GLU A 183 -1.21 -1.81 18.31
C GLU A 183 -0.31 -0.73 17.71
N ASN A 184 0.68 -1.09 16.90
CA ASN A 184 1.50 -0.13 16.14
C ASN A 184 0.63 0.69 15.17
N ALA A 185 -0.27 0.03 14.43
CA ALA A 185 -1.19 0.72 13.52
C ALA A 185 -2.12 1.70 14.27
N LYS A 186 -2.69 1.28 15.40
CA LYS A 186 -3.50 2.16 16.27
C LYS A 186 -2.67 3.32 16.84
N HIS A 187 -1.44 3.05 17.26
CA HIS A 187 -0.53 4.09 17.77
C HIS A 187 -0.32 5.17 16.70
N THR A 188 0.03 4.78 15.48
CA THR A 188 0.18 5.69 14.35
C THR A 188 -1.10 6.49 14.08
N LEU A 189 -2.26 5.85 14.07
CA LEU A 189 -3.55 6.51 13.81
C LEU A 189 -4.01 7.45 14.95
N ARG A 190 -3.45 7.31 16.16
CA ARG A 190 -3.68 8.25 17.29
C ARG A 190 -2.93 9.56 17.13
N GLU A 191 -1.86 9.57 16.34
CA GLU A 191 -1.05 10.78 16.14
C GLU A 191 -1.89 11.94 15.57
N PRO A 192 -1.57 13.20 15.91
CA PRO A 192 -2.34 14.36 15.49
C PRO A 192 -2.51 14.44 13.96
N GLY A 193 -3.76 14.46 13.49
CA GLY A 193 -4.13 14.61 12.09
C GLY A 193 -3.97 13.34 11.23
N VAL A 194 -3.38 12.25 11.74
CA VAL A 194 -3.08 11.04 10.94
C VAL A 194 -4.35 10.33 10.49
N LEU A 195 -5.31 10.05 11.36
CA LEU A 195 -6.54 9.37 10.95
C LEU A 195 -7.33 10.15 9.87
N PRO A 196 -7.59 11.46 10.00
CA PRO A 196 -8.20 12.24 8.92
C PRO A 196 -7.38 12.22 7.62
N ALA A 197 -6.05 12.24 7.69
CA ALA A 197 -5.16 12.14 6.54
C ALA A 197 -5.26 10.78 5.85
N ALA A 198 -5.25 9.69 6.61
CA ALA A 198 -5.43 8.33 6.08
C ALA A 198 -6.80 8.15 5.38
N LEU A 199 -7.88 8.71 5.94
CA LEU A 199 -9.18 8.75 5.27
C LEU A 199 -9.19 9.68 4.05
N GLY A 200 -8.30 10.67 4.03
CA GLY A 200 -8.08 11.56 2.90
C GLY A 200 -7.74 10.84 1.60
N TRP A 201 -7.00 9.73 1.65
CA TRP A 201 -6.68 8.88 0.50
C TRP A 201 -7.95 8.38 -0.19
N TYR A 202 -8.89 7.83 0.58
CA TYR A 202 -10.17 7.36 0.06
C TYR A 202 -11.02 8.50 -0.51
N ARG A 203 -11.03 9.66 0.15
CA ARG A 203 -11.78 10.85 -0.28
C ARG A 203 -11.22 11.46 -1.55
N HIS A 204 -9.92 11.27 -1.85
CA HIS A 204 -9.33 11.75 -3.09
C HIS A 204 -9.69 10.88 -4.30
N LEU A 205 -9.96 9.58 -4.12
CA LEU A 205 -10.31 8.69 -5.23
C LEU A 205 -11.53 9.16 -6.04
N ILE A 206 -12.52 9.78 -5.40
CA ILE A 206 -13.77 10.20 -6.06
C ILE A 206 -13.71 11.62 -6.62
N ARG A 207 -12.60 12.36 -6.46
CA ARG A 207 -12.45 13.74 -6.94
C ARG A 207 -12.09 13.78 -8.43
N LEU A 208 -12.89 13.12 -9.28
CA LEU A 208 -12.62 12.92 -10.71
C LEU A 208 -12.52 14.23 -11.52
N TRP A 209 -12.98 15.36 -10.98
CA TRP A 209 -12.86 16.69 -11.60
C TRP A 209 -11.45 17.29 -11.48
N ARG A 210 -10.59 16.75 -10.61
CA ARG A 210 -9.20 17.20 -10.47
C ARG A 210 -8.33 16.67 -11.60
N LYS A 211 -7.37 17.47 -12.05
CA LYS A 211 -6.43 17.11 -13.12
C LYS A 211 -5.60 15.88 -12.72
N GLU A 212 -5.08 15.87 -11.49
CA GLU A 212 -4.25 14.81 -10.92
C GLU A 212 -5.00 13.46 -10.94
N GLN A 213 -6.31 13.49 -10.69
CA GLN A 213 -7.12 12.27 -10.72
C GLN A 213 -7.34 11.76 -12.15
N ARG A 214 -7.45 12.64 -13.15
CA ARG A 214 -7.52 12.21 -14.55
C ARG A 214 -6.21 11.61 -15.02
N GLU A 215 -5.08 12.22 -14.69
CA GLU A 215 -3.75 11.67 -14.98
C GLU A 215 -3.55 10.29 -14.32
N THR A 216 -3.99 10.12 -13.08
CA THR A 216 -4.00 8.82 -12.40
C THR A 216 -4.80 7.76 -13.18
N GLN A 217 -5.97 8.12 -13.73
CA GLN A 217 -6.77 7.22 -14.55
C GLN A 217 -6.06 6.85 -15.88
N GLU A 218 -5.36 7.79 -16.49
CA GLU A 218 -4.55 7.53 -17.68
C GLU A 218 -3.41 6.54 -17.37
N TRP A 219 -2.71 6.74 -16.25
CA TRP A 219 -1.62 5.85 -15.83
C TRP A 219 -2.10 4.43 -15.53
N LEU A 220 -3.28 4.28 -14.89
CA LEU A 220 -3.91 2.97 -14.68
C LEU A 220 -4.20 2.21 -15.98
N GLY A 221 -4.40 2.92 -17.10
CA GLY A 221 -4.60 2.33 -18.43
C GLY A 221 -3.30 1.87 -19.12
N MET A 222 -2.13 2.25 -18.62
CA MET A 222 -0.83 1.92 -19.23
C MET A 222 -0.43 0.45 -18.95
N ASN A 223 0.48 -0.06 -19.76
CA ASN A 223 1.16 -1.33 -19.52
C ASN A 223 2.34 -1.13 -18.57
N ILE A 224 2.68 -2.16 -17.81
CA ILE A 224 3.80 -2.14 -16.87
C ILE A 224 4.95 -2.97 -17.45
N THR A 225 6.05 -2.30 -17.79
CA THR A 225 7.26 -2.94 -18.32
C THR A 225 8.24 -3.36 -17.23
N VAL A 226 7.98 -3.00 -15.98
CA VAL A 226 8.75 -3.45 -14.82
C VAL A 226 8.40 -4.90 -14.53
N PRO A 227 9.37 -5.81 -14.32
CA PRO A 227 9.10 -7.16 -13.84
C PRO A 227 8.27 -7.10 -12.56
N THR A 228 7.06 -7.67 -12.59
CA THR A 228 6.06 -7.50 -11.54
C THR A 228 5.67 -8.85 -10.93
N GLN A 229 5.58 -8.87 -9.60
CA GLN A 229 5.00 -9.97 -8.85
C GLN A 229 3.76 -9.50 -8.09
N VAL A 230 2.74 -10.34 -8.01
CA VAL A 230 1.51 -10.08 -7.25
C VAL A 230 1.27 -11.22 -6.28
N LEU A 231 1.21 -10.91 -5.00
CA LEU A 231 0.92 -11.87 -3.93
C LEU A 231 -0.41 -11.50 -3.26
N ILE A 232 -1.33 -12.46 -3.19
CA ILE A 232 -2.65 -12.28 -2.55
C ILE A 232 -2.86 -13.39 -1.53
N GLY A 233 -3.34 -13.04 -0.34
CA GLY A 233 -3.77 -14.01 0.65
C GLY A 233 -5.06 -14.73 0.21
N GLU A 234 -5.13 -16.05 0.37
CA GLU A 234 -6.32 -16.82 -0.02
C GLU A 234 -7.57 -16.49 0.82
N GLN A 235 -7.34 -15.95 2.04
CA GLN A 235 -8.39 -15.57 2.99
C GLN A 235 -8.60 -14.06 3.06
N ASP A 236 -8.11 -13.29 2.07
CA ASP A 236 -8.22 -11.83 2.07
C ASP A 236 -9.69 -11.38 2.07
N GLY A 237 -10.10 -10.78 3.19
CA GLY A 237 -11.45 -10.25 3.41
C GLY A 237 -11.62 -8.78 3.01
N CYS A 238 -10.57 -8.14 2.46
CA CYS A 238 -10.59 -6.80 1.89
C CYS A 238 -10.71 -6.84 0.36
N MET A 239 -9.78 -7.55 -0.28
CA MET A 239 -9.73 -7.75 -1.73
C MET A 239 -9.95 -9.22 -2.05
N SER A 240 -11.13 -9.56 -2.60
CA SER A 240 -11.45 -10.95 -2.94
C SER A 240 -10.36 -11.57 -3.82
N PRO A 241 -9.78 -12.72 -3.44
CA PRO A 241 -8.78 -13.41 -4.25
C PRO A 241 -9.31 -13.81 -5.64
N ARG A 242 -10.62 -13.87 -5.83
CA ARG A 242 -11.28 -14.13 -7.13
C ARG A 242 -11.08 -12.99 -8.14
N LEU A 243 -10.71 -11.80 -7.68
CA LEU A 243 -10.37 -10.69 -8.58
C LEU A 243 -9.20 -11.04 -9.50
N LEU A 244 -8.22 -11.84 -9.03
CA LEU A 244 -7.10 -12.29 -9.86
C LEU A 244 -7.56 -12.98 -11.15
N ASP A 245 -8.62 -13.79 -11.10
CA ASP A 245 -9.15 -14.54 -12.24
C ASP A 245 -9.65 -13.62 -13.37
N HIS A 246 -9.86 -12.33 -13.06
CA HIS A 246 -10.42 -11.33 -13.96
C HIS A 246 -9.53 -10.11 -14.19
N THR A 247 -8.49 -9.93 -13.37
CA THR A 247 -7.56 -8.79 -13.48
C THR A 247 -6.22 -9.19 -14.09
N VAL A 248 -5.80 -10.45 -13.92
CA VAL A 248 -4.54 -10.96 -14.47
C VAL A 248 -4.62 -11.05 -16.00
N ASN A 249 -3.71 -10.33 -16.65
CA ASN A 249 -3.49 -10.42 -18.09
C ASN A 249 -2.02 -10.13 -18.39
N HIS A 250 -1.28 -11.15 -18.83
CA HIS A 250 0.16 -11.03 -19.10
C HIS A 250 0.48 -10.00 -20.20
N GLY A 251 -0.44 -9.72 -21.12
CA GLY A 251 -0.27 -8.67 -22.13
C GLY A 251 -0.22 -7.24 -21.55
N ASP A 252 -0.71 -7.04 -20.34
CA ASP A 252 -0.61 -5.75 -19.64
C ASP A 252 0.76 -5.56 -18.94
N PHE A 253 1.57 -6.64 -18.87
CA PHE A 253 2.87 -6.69 -18.20
C PHE A 253 3.97 -7.22 -19.11
N PRO A 254 4.37 -6.47 -20.16
CA PRO A 254 5.41 -6.92 -21.07
C PRO A 254 6.78 -7.18 -20.41
N GLY A 255 7.03 -6.62 -19.22
CA GLY A 255 8.22 -6.92 -18.39
C GLY A 255 8.17 -8.25 -17.64
N GLY A 256 7.02 -8.93 -17.69
CA GLY A 256 6.74 -10.18 -16.98
C GLY A 256 5.83 -9.99 -15.77
N LEU A 257 4.98 -10.99 -15.56
CA LEU A 257 4.07 -11.04 -14.40
C LEU A 257 4.11 -12.43 -13.76
N ARG A 258 4.42 -12.48 -12.47
CA ARG A 258 4.25 -13.64 -11.61
C ARG A 258 3.10 -13.37 -10.65
N VAL A 259 2.25 -14.36 -10.42
CA VAL A 259 1.10 -14.26 -9.50
C VAL A 259 1.08 -15.46 -8.59
N GLU A 260 1.01 -15.22 -7.29
CA GLU A 260 0.97 -16.27 -6.27
C GLU A 260 -0.17 -16.03 -5.28
N ARG A 261 -0.78 -17.12 -4.83
CA ARG A 261 -1.76 -17.12 -3.75
C ARG A 261 -1.08 -17.66 -2.49
N VAL A 262 -1.08 -16.87 -1.43
CA VAL A 262 -0.46 -17.25 -0.17
C VAL A 262 -1.50 -17.95 0.69
N SER A 263 -1.32 -19.27 0.87
CA SER A 263 -2.25 -20.10 1.64
C SER A 263 -2.22 -19.77 3.13
N GLY A 264 -3.37 -19.77 3.76
CA GLY A 264 -3.52 -19.48 5.18
C GLY A 264 -3.19 -18.04 5.57
N ALA A 265 -3.27 -17.09 4.62
CA ALA A 265 -3.08 -15.68 4.86
C ALA A 265 -4.28 -14.87 4.36
N GLY A 266 -4.60 -13.79 5.07
CA GLY A 266 -5.57 -12.78 4.69
C GLY A 266 -4.93 -11.57 4.01
N HIS A 267 -5.42 -10.38 4.35
CA HIS A 267 -4.99 -9.12 3.74
C HIS A 267 -3.57 -8.72 4.13
N PHE A 268 -3.19 -8.96 5.38
CA PHE A 268 -1.86 -8.62 5.90
C PHE A 268 -0.87 -9.76 5.71
N LEU A 269 -0.86 -10.40 4.54
CA LEU A 269 -0.12 -11.63 4.24
C LEU A 269 1.37 -11.56 4.60
N HIS A 270 2.00 -10.40 4.48
CA HIS A 270 3.41 -10.18 4.82
C HIS A 270 3.67 -10.17 6.34
N LEU A 271 2.63 -9.92 7.13
CA LEU A 271 2.68 -9.99 8.59
C LEU A 271 2.26 -11.37 9.10
N GLU A 272 1.32 -12.01 8.39
CA GLU A 272 0.76 -13.32 8.74
C GLU A 272 1.71 -14.49 8.38
N ARG A 273 2.45 -14.36 7.28
CA ARG A 273 3.36 -15.37 6.71
C ARG A 273 4.68 -14.74 6.27
N PRO A 274 5.42 -14.09 7.20
CA PRO A 274 6.58 -13.27 6.84
C PRO A 274 7.67 -14.03 6.08
N GLU A 275 8.02 -15.23 6.51
CA GLU A 275 9.05 -16.04 5.85
C GLU A 275 8.58 -16.46 4.44
N THR A 276 7.35 -16.95 4.32
CA THR A 276 6.78 -17.36 3.03
C THR A 276 6.77 -16.21 2.02
N VAL A 277 6.38 -15.00 2.47
CA VAL A 277 6.34 -13.83 1.58
C VAL A 277 7.74 -13.33 1.22
N ALA A 278 8.71 -13.47 2.13
CA ALA A 278 10.10 -13.09 1.86
C ALA A 278 10.81 -14.06 0.89
N ASP A 279 10.43 -15.35 0.91
CA ASP A 279 11.03 -16.39 0.06
C ASP A 279 10.48 -16.37 -1.38
N LEU A 280 9.33 -15.73 -1.60
CA LEU A 280 8.67 -15.60 -2.91
C LEU A 280 9.23 -14.44 -3.71
#